data_a30656435839233f398b5f7b808b29fa
#
_entry.id   a30656435839233f398b5f7b808b29fa
#
_cell.length_a   1.000
_cell.length_b   1.000
_cell.length_c   1.000
_cell.angle_alpha   90.00
_cell.angle_beta   90.00
_cell.angle_gamma   90.00
#
_symmetry.space_group_name_H-M   'P 1'
#
loop_
_entity.id
_entity.type
_entity.pdbx_description
1 polymer ?
#
loop_
_entity_poly.entity_id
_entity_poly.type
_entity_poly.pdbx_seq_one_letter_code
_entity_poly.pdbx_strand_id
1 'polypeptide(L)'
;MAKFFISYGYNLIIFFIISHLMSILGNLNPWNPSIPFEILSLNISSKLSINSHAIKESSKDFGKIIQEILPAALLYPSCVNDIIDLIQFSYGLSIPFHIAAKGHGHSIRGQAMAKNGVIVEMNTLNNNNNNNNNNNNNNNNENYGVRVSWDSNLGFYADVGGEQLWIDVLTCTLEYGLAPISWTDYLYLTVGGTLSNAGISGQNFRHGPQISNVHEMDVITGKGELVTCSKDMNSELFFGVLGGLGQFGIITRARIVLDKAPTRVKWVRMLYDDFSKFTKDQEHLISIHHNGLDYVEGSLMMEQSSLNNWRSSFFSPSNQTKIASLLSKNRIMYCLEIVKYYDDQNANTIDEELKKLVKGLKYLGGFMFKKNVSFVEFLNRVRSGELELQSKGMWDVPHPWLNLFVPKSSILHFNAAVFVDIILRQNKTTGPILVYPTSRKRWDDRMSATIPEEETFYCVGFLHSSSGYNECKILDDQNEEILDYCDKVGLNVKQYLPHYKTKEEWIKHFGKKWNIFQQRKELFDPKMILSPGQRIFN
;
A
#
# COMPACT_ATOMS: atom_id res chain seq x y z
N MET A 1 -63.68 -7.15 -41.89
CA MET A 1 -62.90 -7.98 -40.96
C MET A 1 -61.51 -8.37 -41.47
N ALA A 2 -61.34 -8.75 -42.75
CA ALA A 2 -60.00 -9.19 -43.26
C ALA A 2 -58.86 -8.10 -43.18
N LYS A 3 -59.15 -6.83 -43.38
CA LYS A 3 -58.14 -5.74 -43.35
C LYS A 3 -57.62 -5.47 -41.91
N PHE A 4 -58.39 -5.79 -40.89
CA PHE A 4 -57.97 -5.60 -39.49
C PHE A 4 -57.00 -6.72 -39.00
N PHE A 5 -57.19 -7.94 -39.48
CA PHE A 5 -56.31 -9.06 -39.16
C PHE A 5 -54.92 -8.96 -39.82
N ILE A 6 -54.87 -8.40 -41.02
CA ILE A 6 -53.60 -8.21 -41.77
C ILE A 6 -52.74 -7.14 -41.06
N SER A 7 -53.34 -6.06 -40.58
CA SER A 7 -52.61 -5.01 -39.84
C SER A 7 -52.07 -5.47 -38.52
N TYR A 8 -52.77 -6.32 -37.77
CA TYR A 8 -52.32 -6.88 -36.50
C TYR A 8 -51.17 -7.89 -36.71
N GLY A 9 -51.21 -8.69 -37.76
CA GLY A 9 -50.13 -9.62 -38.12
C GLY A 9 -48.85 -8.89 -38.51
N TYR A 10 -48.93 -7.81 -39.26
CA TYR A 10 -47.77 -6.99 -39.63
C TYR A 10 -47.13 -6.31 -38.41
N ASN A 11 -47.91 -5.76 -37.50
CA ASN A 11 -47.40 -5.15 -36.27
C ASN A 11 -46.75 -6.15 -35.32
N LEU A 12 -47.27 -7.37 -35.22
CA LEU A 12 -46.65 -8.45 -34.45
C LEU A 12 -45.34 -8.92 -35.08
N ILE A 13 -45.28 -9.05 -36.40
CA ILE A 13 -44.04 -9.42 -37.10
C ILE A 13 -42.98 -8.33 -36.94
N ILE A 14 -43.34 -7.06 -37.08
CA ILE A 14 -42.42 -5.92 -36.86
C ILE A 14 -41.94 -5.89 -35.43
N PHE A 15 -42.83 -6.14 -34.45
CA PHE A 15 -42.44 -6.21 -33.03
C PHE A 15 -41.49 -7.38 -32.75
N PHE A 16 -41.71 -8.54 -33.34
CA PHE A 16 -40.82 -9.70 -33.24
C PHE A 16 -39.47 -9.44 -33.92
N ILE A 17 -39.45 -8.80 -35.08
CA ILE A 17 -38.22 -8.43 -35.78
C ILE A 17 -37.44 -7.38 -35.00
N ILE A 18 -38.10 -6.36 -34.44
CA ILE A 18 -37.47 -5.34 -33.59
C ILE A 18 -36.97 -5.96 -32.27
N SER A 19 -37.77 -6.85 -31.65
CA SER A 19 -37.35 -7.56 -30.45
C SER A 19 -36.18 -8.51 -30.71
N HIS A 20 -36.17 -9.18 -31.87
CA HIS A 20 -35.05 -10.06 -32.24
C HIS A 20 -33.80 -9.26 -32.66
N LEU A 21 -33.97 -8.14 -33.37
CA LEU A 21 -32.89 -7.18 -33.63
C LEU A 21 -32.36 -6.54 -32.36
N MET A 22 -33.21 -6.17 -31.40
CA MET A 22 -32.78 -5.69 -30.06
C MET A 22 -32.07 -6.79 -29.24
N SER A 23 -32.52 -8.04 -29.35
CA SER A 23 -31.82 -9.17 -28.72
C SER A 23 -30.46 -9.44 -29.38
N ILE A 24 -30.36 -9.35 -30.70
CA ILE A 24 -29.10 -9.50 -31.45
C ILE A 24 -28.20 -8.31 -31.20
N LEU A 25 -28.71 -7.08 -31.17
CA LEU A 25 -27.95 -5.87 -30.85
C LEU A 25 -27.56 -5.85 -29.38
N GLY A 26 -28.38 -6.35 -28.45
CA GLY A 26 -28.06 -6.52 -27.05
C GLY A 26 -26.97 -7.57 -26.82
N ASN A 27 -26.89 -8.60 -27.67
CA ASN A 27 -25.80 -9.58 -27.67
C ASN A 27 -24.52 -9.06 -28.37
N LEU A 28 -24.65 -8.03 -29.23
CA LEU A 28 -23.54 -7.42 -29.96
C LEU A 28 -22.96 -6.20 -29.26
N ASN A 29 -23.62 -5.66 -28.22
CA ASN A 29 -23.18 -4.47 -27.53
C ASN A 29 -23.02 -4.77 -26.02
N PRO A 30 -21.87 -5.27 -25.59
CA PRO A 30 -21.59 -5.61 -24.19
C PRO A 30 -21.45 -4.37 -23.28
N TRP A 31 -21.85 -3.19 -23.76
CA TRP A 31 -21.74 -1.93 -23.03
C TRP A 31 -22.58 -1.96 -21.74
N ASN A 32 -21.92 -1.65 -20.61
CA ASN A 32 -22.59 -1.59 -19.32
C ASN A 32 -23.42 -0.29 -19.21
N PRO A 33 -24.74 -0.37 -18.93
CA PRO A 33 -25.60 0.81 -18.87
C PRO A 33 -25.25 1.77 -17.70
N SER A 34 -24.39 1.37 -16.79
CA SER A 34 -23.93 2.24 -15.68
C SER A 34 -23.03 3.39 -16.16
N ILE A 35 -22.50 3.31 -17.39
CA ILE A 35 -21.69 4.38 -17.99
C ILE A 35 -22.41 4.89 -19.23
N PRO A 36 -22.65 6.19 -19.37
CA PRO A 36 -23.28 6.77 -20.53
C PRO A 36 -22.51 6.47 -21.82
N PHE A 37 -23.23 6.20 -22.89
CA PHE A 37 -22.63 5.84 -24.18
C PHE A 37 -21.85 7.00 -24.81
N GLU A 38 -22.19 8.23 -24.42
CA GLU A 38 -21.54 9.47 -24.86
C GLU A 38 -20.04 9.52 -24.54
N ILE A 39 -19.55 8.73 -23.59
CA ILE A 39 -18.12 8.59 -23.30
C ILE A 39 -17.32 8.13 -24.53
N LEU A 40 -17.96 7.40 -25.44
CA LEU A 40 -17.34 6.93 -26.69
C LEU A 40 -17.09 8.06 -27.71
N SER A 41 -17.65 9.25 -27.49
CA SER A 41 -17.35 10.45 -28.30
C SER A 41 -16.09 11.18 -27.84
N LEU A 42 -15.53 10.83 -26.67
CA LEU A 42 -14.32 11.44 -26.15
C LEU A 42 -13.06 10.87 -26.83
N ASN A 43 -11.98 11.63 -26.77
CA ASN A 43 -10.67 11.20 -27.27
C ASN A 43 -10.13 9.94 -26.59
N ILE A 44 -10.62 9.63 -25.38
CA ILE A 44 -10.24 8.45 -24.61
C ILE A 44 -10.96 7.16 -25.04
N SER A 45 -11.90 7.22 -25.97
CA SER A 45 -12.74 6.07 -26.38
C SER A 45 -11.93 4.86 -26.83
N SER A 46 -10.84 5.06 -27.59
CA SER A 46 -9.94 3.99 -28.03
C SER A 46 -9.09 3.37 -26.90
N LYS A 47 -9.05 4.01 -25.74
CA LYS A 47 -8.31 3.58 -24.54
C LYS A 47 -9.23 2.95 -23.49
N LEU A 48 -10.55 2.96 -23.73
CA LEU A 48 -11.53 2.28 -22.91
C LEU A 48 -11.68 0.81 -23.34
N SER A 49 -11.73 -0.08 -22.36
CA SER A 49 -11.96 -1.51 -22.58
C SER A 49 -13.15 -1.99 -21.76
N ILE A 50 -14.02 -2.73 -22.45
CA ILE A 50 -15.13 -3.49 -21.86
C ILE A 50 -14.92 -5.01 -22.02
N ASN A 51 -13.69 -5.42 -22.35
CA ASN A 51 -13.34 -6.82 -22.49
C ASN A 51 -13.60 -7.58 -21.20
N SER A 52 -14.44 -8.60 -21.23
CA SER A 52 -14.88 -9.35 -20.04
C SER A 52 -13.73 -10.02 -19.27
N HIS A 53 -12.72 -10.52 -19.97
CA HIS A 53 -11.54 -11.12 -19.36
C HIS A 53 -10.71 -10.05 -18.64
N ALA A 54 -10.43 -8.92 -19.28
CA ALA A 54 -9.69 -7.81 -18.69
C ALA A 54 -10.43 -7.24 -17.46
N ILE A 55 -11.76 -7.06 -17.56
CA ILE A 55 -12.61 -6.62 -16.44
C ILE A 55 -12.50 -7.59 -15.26
N LYS A 56 -12.58 -8.90 -15.52
CA LYS A 56 -12.46 -9.92 -14.48
C LYS A 56 -11.07 -9.91 -13.83
N GLU A 57 -10.00 -9.77 -14.59
CA GLU A 57 -8.64 -9.67 -14.04
C GLU A 57 -8.46 -8.36 -13.25
N SER A 58 -8.98 -7.24 -13.74
CA SER A 58 -8.88 -5.96 -13.04
C SER A 58 -9.73 -5.89 -11.76
N SER A 59 -10.76 -6.73 -11.64
CA SER A 59 -11.61 -6.84 -10.44
C SER A 59 -10.97 -7.63 -9.29
N LYS A 60 -9.76 -8.14 -9.47
CA LYS A 60 -8.99 -8.83 -8.44
C LYS A 60 -7.99 -7.89 -7.81
N ASP A 61 -7.78 -8.02 -6.50
CA ASP A 61 -6.68 -7.40 -5.79
C ASP A 61 -5.76 -8.47 -5.16
N PHE A 62 -4.65 -8.01 -4.59
CA PHE A 62 -3.70 -8.91 -3.92
C PHE A 62 -4.34 -9.67 -2.75
N GLY A 63 -5.24 -9.01 -2.00
CA GLY A 63 -5.89 -9.61 -0.83
C GLY A 63 -6.79 -10.79 -1.14
N LYS A 64 -7.49 -10.78 -2.29
CA LYS A 64 -8.42 -11.83 -2.73
C LYS A 64 -9.47 -12.26 -1.70
N ILE A 65 -9.78 -11.37 -0.75
CA ILE A 65 -10.73 -11.64 0.34
C ILE A 65 -12.15 -11.29 -0.12
N ILE A 66 -12.27 -10.22 -0.89
CA ILE A 66 -13.57 -9.72 -1.35
C ILE A 66 -13.97 -10.44 -2.63
N GLN A 67 -15.26 -10.78 -2.73
CA GLN A 67 -15.83 -11.28 -3.99
C GLN A 67 -15.60 -10.28 -5.12
N GLU A 68 -15.49 -10.77 -6.34
CA GLU A 68 -15.25 -9.95 -7.53
C GLU A 68 -16.19 -8.74 -7.60
N ILE A 69 -15.60 -7.54 -7.58
CA ILE A 69 -16.32 -6.27 -7.76
C ILE A 69 -16.06 -5.83 -9.20
N LEU A 70 -16.97 -6.20 -10.11
CA LEU A 70 -16.78 -5.93 -11.52
C LEU A 70 -16.96 -4.43 -11.83
N PRO A 71 -15.96 -3.77 -12.44
CA PRO A 71 -16.15 -2.45 -13.05
C PRO A 71 -16.99 -2.56 -14.32
N ALA A 72 -17.52 -1.44 -14.78
CA ALA A 72 -18.22 -1.36 -16.06
C ALA A 72 -17.25 -1.22 -17.23
N ALA A 73 -16.10 -0.57 -17.01
CA ALA A 73 -15.04 -0.43 -18.00
C ALA A 73 -13.67 -0.22 -17.33
N LEU A 74 -12.62 -0.39 -18.13
CA LEU A 74 -11.24 -0.05 -17.78
C LEU A 74 -10.77 1.08 -18.67
N LEU A 75 -10.03 2.05 -18.10
CA LEU A 75 -9.26 3.03 -18.87
C LEU A 75 -7.79 2.64 -18.82
N TYR A 76 -7.14 2.58 -19.97
CA TYR A 76 -5.70 2.43 -20.16
C TYR A 76 -5.10 3.78 -20.59
N PRO A 77 -4.81 4.70 -19.66
CA PRO A 77 -4.38 6.03 -20.03
C PRO A 77 -2.99 6.02 -20.67
N SER A 78 -2.80 6.85 -21.70
CA SER A 78 -1.51 7.09 -22.33
C SER A 78 -0.84 8.39 -21.83
N CYS A 79 -1.63 9.26 -21.20
CA CYS A 79 -1.17 10.51 -20.59
C CYS A 79 -2.13 10.94 -19.48
N VAL A 80 -1.71 11.92 -18.68
CA VAL A 80 -2.51 12.47 -17.58
C VAL A 80 -3.85 13.06 -18.05
N ASN A 81 -3.87 13.67 -19.25
CA ASN A 81 -5.08 14.25 -19.80
C ASN A 81 -6.20 13.22 -20.03
N ASP A 82 -5.86 11.95 -20.31
CA ASP A 82 -6.88 10.91 -20.44
C ASP A 82 -7.65 10.68 -19.12
N ILE A 83 -6.96 10.81 -18.00
CA ILE A 83 -7.57 10.68 -16.67
C ILE A 83 -8.41 11.93 -16.35
N ILE A 84 -7.91 13.10 -16.73
CA ILE A 84 -8.64 14.37 -16.59
C ILE A 84 -9.96 14.31 -17.37
N ASP A 85 -9.90 13.93 -18.66
CA ASP A 85 -11.08 13.83 -19.53
C ASP A 85 -12.13 12.86 -18.96
N LEU A 86 -11.68 11.71 -18.43
CA LEU A 86 -12.58 10.73 -17.78
C LEU A 86 -13.29 11.32 -16.56
N ILE A 87 -12.53 11.97 -15.67
CA ILE A 87 -13.09 12.53 -14.42
C ILE A 87 -14.01 13.71 -14.74
N GLN A 88 -13.61 14.61 -15.64
CA GLN A 88 -14.43 15.76 -16.05
C GLN A 88 -15.73 15.30 -16.71
N PHE A 89 -15.69 14.25 -17.54
CA PHE A 89 -16.89 13.67 -18.12
C PHE A 89 -17.83 13.15 -17.02
N SER A 90 -17.34 12.33 -16.09
CA SER A 90 -18.16 11.83 -14.98
C SER A 90 -18.68 12.97 -14.12
N TYR A 91 -17.84 13.95 -13.81
CA TYR A 91 -18.22 15.13 -13.01
C TYR A 91 -19.30 15.98 -13.70
N GLY A 92 -19.30 16.06 -15.03
CA GLY A 92 -20.29 16.79 -15.82
C GLY A 92 -21.70 16.15 -15.81
N LEU A 93 -21.80 14.86 -15.47
CA LEU A 93 -23.08 14.16 -15.47
C LEU A 93 -23.96 14.57 -14.28
N SER A 94 -25.29 14.47 -14.46
CA SER A 94 -26.26 14.62 -13.36
C SER A 94 -26.10 13.53 -12.30
N ILE A 95 -25.82 12.29 -12.73
CA ILE A 95 -25.47 11.15 -11.87
C ILE A 95 -24.08 10.68 -12.31
N PRO A 96 -23.03 11.00 -11.55
CA PRO A 96 -21.67 10.58 -11.89
C PRO A 96 -21.49 9.09 -11.69
N PHE A 97 -20.59 8.48 -12.46
CA PHE A 97 -20.08 7.14 -12.17
C PHE A 97 -18.77 7.21 -11.38
N HIS A 98 -18.50 6.17 -10.63
CA HIS A 98 -17.31 6.10 -9.78
C HIS A 98 -16.05 5.76 -10.57
N ILE A 99 -14.90 6.23 -10.07
CA ILE A 99 -13.57 6.02 -10.67
C ILE A 99 -12.60 5.58 -9.57
N ALA A 100 -11.83 4.52 -9.84
CA ALA A 100 -10.74 4.08 -8.98
C ALA A 100 -9.43 4.02 -9.75
N ALA A 101 -8.39 4.66 -9.23
CA ALA A 101 -7.03 4.48 -9.74
C ALA A 101 -6.44 3.17 -9.21
N LYS A 102 -5.94 2.30 -10.10
CA LYS A 102 -5.28 1.06 -9.77
C LYS A 102 -3.82 1.10 -10.21
N GLY A 103 -2.91 1.06 -9.23
CA GLY A 103 -1.48 0.95 -9.48
C GLY A 103 -1.09 -0.52 -9.71
N HIS A 104 -0.25 -1.08 -8.82
CA HIS A 104 0.15 -2.50 -8.90
C HIS A 104 -0.94 -3.49 -8.42
N GLY A 105 -2.11 -2.99 -8.02
CA GLY A 105 -3.22 -3.85 -7.56
C GLY A 105 -2.99 -4.50 -6.19
N HIS A 106 -2.10 -3.95 -5.37
CA HIS A 106 -1.67 -4.54 -4.09
C HIS A 106 -2.58 -4.18 -2.90
N SER A 107 -3.80 -3.72 -3.16
CA SER A 107 -4.83 -3.57 -2.13
C SER A 107 -5.30 -4.95 -1.63
N ILE A 108 -5.82 -4.98 -0.39
CA ILE A 108 -6.16 -6.25 0.26
C ILE A 108 -7.66 -6.48 0.43
N ARG A 109 -8.48 -5.43 0.26
CA ARG A 109 -9.95 -5.50 0.48
C ARG A 109 -10.74 -4.66 -0.54
N GLY A 110 -10.28 -4.63 -1.79
CA GLY A 110 -10.99 -3.96 -2.88
C GLY A 110 -10.88 -2.45 -2.89
N GLN A 111 -9.90 -1.87 -2.18
CA GLN A 111 -9.77 -0.40 -2.08
C GLN A 111 -9.56 0.28 -3.43
N ALA A 112 -8.92 -0.39 -4.39
CA ALA A 112 -8.68 0.13 -5.75
C ALA A 112 -9.74 -0.34 -6.77
N MET A 113 -10.93 -0.69 -6.31
CA MET A 113 -12.04 -1.17 -7.16
C MET A 113 -13.17 -0.14 -7.27
N ALA A 114 -13.90 -0.18 -8.38
CA ALA A 114 -15.08 0.66 -8.64
C ALA A 114 -16.21 -0.20 -9.22
N LYS A 115 -17.15 -0.63 -8.36
CA LYS A 115 -18.32 -1.41 -8.80
C LYS A 115 -19.15 -0.62 -9.80
N ASN A 116 -19.41 -1.19 -10.99
CA ASN A 116 -20.14 -0.54 -12.08
C ASN A 116 -19.55 0.82 -12.53
N GLY A 117 -18.33 1.14 -12.10
CA GLY A 117 -17.59 2.35 -12.46
C GLY A 117 -16.44 2.06 -13.40
N VAL A 118 -15.46 2.95 -13.44
CA VAL A 118 -14.26 2.79 -14.28
C VAL A 118 -13.03 2.61 -13.38
N ILE A 119 -12.22 1.58 -13.70
CA ILE A 119 -10.87 1.45 -13.13
C ILE A 119 -9.88 2.07 -14.11
N VAL A 120 -9.01 2.93 -13.60
CA VAL A 120 -7.89 3.51 -14.34
C VAL A 120 -6.65 2.66 -14.06
N GLU A 121 -6.16 1.94 -15.07
CA GLU A 121 -4.95 1.11 -14.99
C GLU A 121 -3.72 2.02 -15.13
N MET A 122 -3.22 2.53 -13.99
CA MET A 122 -2.17 3.54 -13.93
C MET A 122 -0.84 3.09 -14.55
N ASN A 123 -0.55 1.79 -14.52
CA ASN A 123 0.69 1.20 -15.05
C ASN A 123 0.90 1.44 -16.55
N THR A 124 -0.15 1.77 -17.31
CA THR A 124 -0.04 2.03 -18.74
C THR A 124 0.62 3.38 -19.07
N LEU A 125 0.63 4.32 -18.14
CA LEU A 125 1.38 5.57 -18.27
C LEU A 125 2.90 5.30 -18.39
N ASN A 126 3.42 4.28 -17.71
CA ASN A 126 4.83 3.90 -17.74
C ASN A 126 5.26 3.30 -19.09
N ASN A 127 4.39 2.51 -19.73
CA ASN A 127 4.71 1.82 -21.00
C ASN A 127 4.95 2.79 -22.17
N ASN A 128 4.32 3.96 -22.16
CA ASN A 128 4.50 4.95 -23.21
C ASN A 128 5.83 5.73 -23.10
N ASN A 129 6.41 5.81 -21.90
CA ASN A 129 7.69 6.46 -21.68
C ASN A 129 8.87 5.66 -22.27
N ASN A 130 8.80 4.32 -22.26
CA ASN A 130 9.85 3.46 -22.83
C ASN A 130 9.92 3.53 -24.37
N ASN A 131 8.80 3.85 -25.04
CA ASN A 131 8.78 3.98 -26.50
C ASN A 131 9.22 5.34 -27.03
N ASN A 132 9.18 6.40 -26.21
CA ASN A 132 9.52 7.75 -26.60
C ASN A 132 11.00 8.11 -26.42
N ASN A 133 11.80 7.30 -25.70
CA ASN A 133 13.24 7.52 -25.54
C ASN A 133 14.06 7.36 -26.85
N ASN A 134 13.45 6.91 -27.95
CA ASN A 134 14.13 6.70 -29.24
C ASN A 134 13.93 7.82 -30.26
N ASN A 135 13.17 8.89 -30.02
CA ASN A 135 13.00 9.97 -30.99
C ASN A 135 12.96 11.38 -30.35
N ASN A 136 14.09 12.06 -30.46
CA ASN A 136 14.35 13.51 -30.63
C ASN A 136 13.31 14.59 -30.22
N ASN A 137 13.80 15.49 -29.35
CA ASN A 137 13.60 16.96 -29.42
C ASN A 137 12.18 17.48 -29.67
N ASN A 138 11.29 17.35 -28.68
CA ASN A 138 10.22 18.34 -28.53
C ASN A 138 9.97 18.61 -27.04
N ASN A 139 10.14 19.87 -26.64
CA ASN A 139 10.17 20.41 -25.28
C ASN A 139 8.82 20.38 -24.51
N ASN A 140 7.86 19.55 -24.89
CA ASN A 140 6.53 19.50 -24.26
C ASN A 140 6.05 18.08 -23.88
N ASN A 141 6.92 17.07 -23.83
CA ASN A 141 6.55 15.77 -23.29
C ASN A 141 6.82 15.76 -21.78
N GLU A 142 5.77 15.85 -21.00
CA GLU A 142 5.77 15.53 -19.58
C GLU A 142 6.19 14.06 -19.41
N ASN A 143 7.49 13.84 -19.24
CA ASN A 143 8.06 12.53 -18.96
C ASN A 143 7.71 12.17 -17.50
N TYR A 144 6.68 11.35 -17.29
CA TYR A 144 6.31 10.84 -15.96
C TYR A 144 7.27 9.77 -15.41
N GLY A 145 8.46 9.62 -15.99
CA GLY A 145 9.52 8.78 -15.48
C GLY A 145 10.12 9.29 -14.17
N VAL A 146 11.31 8.82 -13.83
CA VAL A 146 12.10 9.28 -12.68
C VAL A 146 13.12 10.30 -13.15
N ARG A 147 13.07 11.52 -12.62
CA ARG A 147 14.02 12.60 -12.92
C ARG A 147 14.69 13.12 -11.66
N VAL A 148 15.99 12.85 -11.51
CA VAL A 148 16.80 13.34 -10.39
C VAL A 148 17.22 14.78 -10.64
N SER A 149 17.14 15.61 -9.60
CA SER A 149 17.50 17.03 -9.63
C SER A 149 18.02 17.48 -8.27
N TRP A 150 18.53 18.73 -8.24
CA TRP A 150 19.02 19.37 -7.03
C TRP A 150 18.52 20.83 -6.96
N ASP A 151 18.22 21.27 -5.77
CA ASP A 151 17.85 22.66 -5.48
C ASP A 151 18.54 23.13 -4.19
N SER A 152 18.92 24.40 -4.12
CA SER A 152 19.66 24.97 -2.97
C SER A 152 18.88 24.91 -1.66
N ASN A 153 17.56 24.92 -1.69
CA ASN A 153 16.68 24.90 -0.51
C ASN A 153 16.18 23.48 -0.17
N LEU A 154 15.95 22.65 -1.20
CA LEU A 154 15.38 21.31 -1.04
C LEU A 154 16.44 20.21 -0.95
N GLY A 155 17.68 20.47 -1.41
CA GLY A 155 18.69 19.44 -1.58
C GLY A 155 18.44 18.57 -2.82
N PHE A 156 18.86 17.31 -2.77
CA PHE A 156 18.58 16.33 -3.82
C PHE A 156 17.14 15.83 -3.74
N TYR A 157 16.50 15.71 -4.89
CA TYR A 157 15.15 15.16 -5.02
C TYR A 157 14.97 14.43 -6.36
N ALA A 158 13.92 13.61 -6.43
CA ALA A 158 13.44 13.04 -7.67
C ALA A 158 12.00 13.46 -7.93
N ASP A 159 11.70 13.97 -9.11
CA ASP A 159 10.34 14.02 -9.64
C ASP A 159 10.00 12.65 -10.22
N VAL A 160 8.95 12.01 -9.70
CA VAL A 160 8.57 10.64 -10.06
C VAL A 160 7.09 10.57 -10.40
N GLY A 161 6.73 9.79 -11.42
CA GLY A 161 5.34 9.52 -11.76
C GLY A 161 4.62 8.74 -10.65
N GLY A 162 3.34 9.00 -10.45
CA GLY A 162 2.53 8.29 -9.45
C GLY A 162 2.39 6.79 -9.73
N GLU A 163 2.53 6.39 -10.98
CA GLU A 163 2.50 5.01 -11.46
C GLU A 163 3.82 4.25 -11.30
N GLN A 164 4.94 4.97 -11.08
CA GLN A 164 6.26 4.34 -10.95
C GLN A 164 6.32 3.41 -9.76
N LEU A 165 6.98 2.26 -9.92
CA LEU A 165 7.26 1.36 -8.79
C LEU A 165 8.48 1.87 -8.00
N TRP A 166 8.49 1.65 -6.70
CA TRP A 166 9.63 2.05 -5.87
C TRP A 166 10.93 1.36 -6.27
N ILE A 167 10.88 0.16 -6.88
CA ILE A 167 12.08 -0.49 -7.44
C ILE A 167 12.65 0.29 -8.62
N ASP A 168 11.80 0.88 -9.47
CA ASP A 168 12.22 1.69 -10.60
C ASP A 168 12.83 3.00 -10.11
N VAL A 169 12.20 3.63 -9.09
CA VAL A 169 12.74 4.82 -8.44
C VAL A 169 14.13 4.54 -7.84
N LEU A 170 14.30 3.42 -7.13
CA LEU A 170 15.59 3.00 -6.57
C LEU A 170 16.64 2.84 -7.68
N THR A 171 16.31 2.09 -8.72
CA THR A 171 17.24 1.80 -9.82
C THR A 171 17.73 3.08 -10.49
N CYS A 172 16.81 3.98 -10.84
CA CYS A 172 17.15 5.24 -11.50
C CYS A 172 17.96 6.19 -10.59
N THR A 173 17.60 6.31 -9.31
CA THR A 173 18.29 7.22 -8.39
C THR A 173 19.70 6.72 -8.03
N LEU A 174 19.92 5.41 -7.99
CA LEU A 174 21.24 4.82 -7.76
C LEU A 174 22.26 5.12 -8.86
N GLU A 175 21.82 5.38 -10.10
CA GLU A 175 22.73 5.84 -11.19
C GLU A 175 23.42 7.17 -10.84
N TYR A 176 22.79 7.96 -9.95
CA TYR A 176 23.33 9.23 -9.43
C TYR A 176 23.99 9.07 -8.05
N GLY A 177 24.10 7.84 -7.51
CA GLY A 177 24.59 7.59 -6.16
C GLY A 177 23.64 8.08 -5.07
N LEU A 178 22.35 8.22 -5.39
CA LEU A 178 21.31 8.74 -4.51
C LEU A 178 20.20 7.71 -4.31
N ALA A 179 19.42 7.85 -3.23
CA ALA A 179 18.24 7.03 -2.98
C ALA A 179 17.21 7.81 -2.14
N PRO A 180 15.91 7.51 -2.26
CA PRO A 180 14.91 7.93 -1.28
C PRO A 180 15.30 7.55 0.14
N ILE A 181 14.99 8.41 1.11
CA ILE A 181 15.38 8.20 2.52
C ILE A 181 14.37 7.33 3.30
N SER A 182 13.18 7.13 2.77
CA SER A 182 12.11 6.32 3.38
C SER A 182 11.55 5.33 2.38
N TRP A 183 11.33 4.10 2.84
CA TRP A 183 10.95 2.95 2.03
C TRP A 183 9.75 2.20 2.61
N THR A 184 9.08 1.43 1.75
CA THR A 184 8.23 0.30 2.17
C THR A 184 9.05 -0.99 2.14
N ASP A 185 8.59 -2.03 2.82
CA ASP A 185 9.28 -3.33 2.80
C ASP A 185 9.21 -4.02 1.44
N TYR A 186 8.19 -3.72 0.65
CA TYR A 186 7.99 -4.26 -0.69
C TYR A 186 8.08 -3.17 -1.74
N LEU A 187 9.04 -3.30 -2.65
CA LEU A 187 9.37 -2.23 -3.61
C LEU A 187 8.50 -2.27 -4.89
N TYR A 188 7.71 -3.33 -5.11
CA TYR A 188 6.82 -3.44 -6.25
C TYR A 188 5.44 -2.84 -5.96
N LEU A 189 5.44 -1.69 -5.25
CA LEU A 189 4.28 -0.84 -5.01
C LEU A 189 4.48 0.48 -5.76
N THR A 190 3.37 1.07 -6.24
CA THR A 190 3.42 2.37 -6.91
C THR A 190 3.59 3.51 -5.92
N VAL A 191 4.26 4.57 -6.36
CA VAL A 191 4.45 5.81 -5.59
C VAL A 191 3.11 6.39 -5.15
N GLY A 192 2.17 6.61 -6.07
CA GLY A 192 0.85 7.15 -5.76
C GLY A 192 0.05 6.28 -4.79
N GLY A 193 0.16 4.94 -4.92
CA GLY A 193 -0.51 3.99 -4.02
C GLY A 193 0.02 4.07 -2.59
N THR A 194 1.33 4.10 -2.40
CA THR A 194 1.91 4.19 -1.04
C THR A 194 1.70 5.56 -0.40
N LEU A 195 1.82 6.65 -1.16
CA LEU A 195 1.57 8.00 -0.65
C LEU A 195 0.08 8.23 -0.28
N SER A 196 -0.84 7.52 -0.94
CA SER A 196 -2.27 7.55 -0.55
C SER A 196 -2.54 6.85 0.78
N ASN A 197 -1.61 6.02 1.28
CA ASN A 197 -1.74 5.29 2.55
C ASN A 197 -0.80 5.84 3.65
N ALA A 198 0.49 5.66 3.54
CA ALA A 198 1.56 6.32 4.30
C ALA A 198 2.94 5.87 3.80
N GLY A 199 3.11 4.60 3.45
CA GLY A 199 4.41 4.01 3.08
C GLY A 199 5.31 3.84 4.29
N ILE A 200 5.13 2.74 5.04
CA ILE A 200 5.81 2.48 6.32
C ILE A 200 6.80 1.32 6.21
N SER A 201 7.87 1.40 7.00
CA SER A 201 8.79 0.31 7.28
C SER A 201 9.64 0.59 8.55
N GLY A 202 10.61 -0.26 8.85
CA GLY A 202 11.48 -0.11 10.02
C GLY A 202 12.37 1.13 10.06
N GLN A 203 12.36 2.00 9.05
CA GLN A 203 13.08 3.30 9.04
C GLN A 203 12.22 4.46 9.60
N ASN A 204 10.93 4.24 9.82
CA ASN A 204 9.98 5.30 10.17
C ASN A 204 10.36 6.08 11.43
N PHE A 205 11.01 5.43 12.40
CA PHE A 205 11.46 6.11 13.61
C PHE A 205 12.47 7.22 13.30
N ARG A 206 13.24 7.09 12.24
CA ARG A 206 14.34 7.99 11.85
C ARG A 206 13.89 9.04 10.82
N HIS A 207 13.28 8.59 9.74
CA HIS A 207 12.95 9.41 8.58
C HIS A 207 11.45 9.70 8.43
N GLY A 208 10.60 9.04 9.22
CA GLY A 208 9.15 9.05 9.02
C GLY A 208 8.71 8.13 7.89
N PRO A 209 7.40 8.01 7.68
CA PRO A 209 6.86 7.29 6.53
C PRO A 209 7.16 8.02 5.21
N GLN A 210 6.89 7.37 4.08
CA GLN A 210 7.13 7.99 2.77
C GLN A 210 6.39 9.31 2.60
N ILE A 211 5.15 9.44 3.13
CA ILE A 211 4.38 10.69 3.08
C ILE A 211 5.06 11.87 3.77
N SER A 212 5.99 11.64 4.70
CA SER A 212 6.75 12.69 5.38
C SER A 212 7.95 13.20 4.56
N ASN A 213 8.24 12.57 3.42
CA ASN A 213 9.42 12.82 2.60
C ASN A 213 9.06 13.25 1.17
N VAL A 214 7.99 14.03 1.04
CA VAL A 214 7.47 14.60 -0.20
C VAL A 214 7.52 16.12 -0.12
N HIS A 215 8.08 16.77 -1.12
CA HIS A 215 8.12 18.23 -1.23
C HIS A 215 6.91 18.81 -1.95
N GLU A 216 6.48 18.15 -3.04
CA GLU A 216 5.47 18.66 -3.97
C GLU A 216 4.79 17.49 -4.69
N MET A 217 3.55 17.68 -5.13
CA MET A 217 2.82 16.69 -5.93
C MET A 217 1.97 17.38 -7.00
N ASP A 218 1.70 16.65 -8.10
CA ASP A 218 0.63 16.95 -9.03
C ASP A 218 -0.51 15.95 -8.80
N VAL A 219 -1.70 16.47 -8.63
CA VAL A 219 -2.89 15.71 -8.22
C VAL A 219 -4.07 16.08 -9.11
N ILE A 220 -4.76 15.08 -9.69
CA ILE A 220 -6.03 15.29 -10.37
C ILE A 220 -7.15 15.15 -9.33
N THR A 221 -7.89 16.22 -9.07
CA THR A 221 -9.03 16.22 -8.13
C THR A 221 -10.24 15.45 -8.68
N GLY A 222 -11.26 15.20 -7.85
CA GLY A 222 -12.53 14.62 -8.28
C GLY A 222 -13.38 15.53 -9.19
N LYS A 223 -12.93 16.76 -9.46
CA LYS A 223 -13.47 17.67 -10.48
C LYS A 223 -12.77 17.54 -11.83
N GLY A 224 -11.66 16.77 -11.91
CA GLY A 224 -10.80 16.68 -13.09
C GLY A 224 -9.88 17.90 -13.25
N GLU A 225 -9.51 18.56 -12.17
CA GLU A 225 -8.55 19.65 -12.14
C GLU A 225 -7.18 19.11 -11.79
N LEU A 226 -6.16 19.35 -12.63
CA LEU A 226 -4.77 19.04 -12.30
C LEU A 226 -4.19 20.18 -11.46
N VAL A 227 -3.80 19.88 -10.23
CA VAL A 227 -3.34 20.86 -9.25
C VAL A 227 -1.96 20.47 -8.74
N THR A 228 -0.98 21.36 -8.90
CA THR A 228 0.30 21.27 -8.19
C THR A 228 0.13 21.74 -6.75
N CYS A 229 0.57 20.93 -5.79
CA CYS A 229 0.42 21.21 -4.36
C CYS A 229 1.68 20.87 -3.58
N SER A 230 1.93 21.67 -2.53
CA SER A 230 3.03 21.49 -1.57
C SER A 230 2.59 21.95 -0.18
N LYS A 231 3.48 21.85 0.80
CA LYS A 231 3.19 22.36 2.16
C LYS A 231 2.84 23.85 2.19
N ASP A 232 3.30 24.63 1.21
CA ASP A 232 3.15 26.09 1.14
C ASP A 232 2.21 26.55 0.01
N MET A 233 1.83 25.65 -0.91
CA MET A 233 0.96 25.94 -2.06
C MET A 233 -0.13 24.87 -2.17
N ASN A 234 -1.40 25.27 -2.24
CA ASN A 234 -2.54 24.35 -2.24
C ASN A 234 -2.44 23.32 -1.09
N SER A 235 -2.03 23.76 0.09
CA SER A 235 -1.62 22.94 1.22
C SER A 235 -2.73 22.01 1.72
N GLU A 236 -4.01 22.43 1.63
CA GLU A 236 -5.13 21.56 2.00
C GLU A 236 -5.22 20.30 1.12
N LEU A 237 -4.96 20.43 -0.19
CA LEU A 237 -4.89 19.28 -1.08
C LEU A 237 -3.64 18.44 -0.78
N PHE A 238 -2.49 19.09 -0.59
CA PHE A 238 -1.24 18.41 -0.27
C PHE A 238 -1.36 17.51 0.96
N PHE A 239 -1.78 18.09 2.09
CA PHE A 239 -1.98 17.31 3.31
C PHE A 239 -3.19 16.38 3.23
N GLY A 240 -4.16 16.70 2.41
CA GLY A 240 -5.33 15.87 2.15
C GLY A 240 -4.96 14.54 1.53
N VAL A 241 -4.23 14.55 0.42
CA VAL A 241 -3.91 13.32 -0.34
C VAL A 241 -2.87 12.45 0.34
N LEU A 242 -1.97 13.00 1.16
CA LEU A 242 -0.98 12.26 1.94
C LEU A 242 -1.67 11.43 3.04
N GLY A 243 -1.79 10.12 2.80
CA GLY A 243 -2.56 9.21 3.63
C GLY A 243 -4.08 9.39 3.53
N GLY A 244 -4.56 10.02 2.45
CA GLY A 244 -5.97 10.34 2.19
C GLY A 244 -6.77 9.21 1.56
N LEU A 245 -6.21 8.02 1.43
CA LEU A 245 -6.87 6.82 0.91
C LEU A 245 -7.47 7.04 -0.50
N GLY A 246 -6.86 7.91 -1.31
CA GLY A 246 -7.32 8.24 -2.67
C GLY A 246 -8.61 9.05 -2.73
N GLN A 247 -9.10 9.60 -1.61
CA GLN A 247 -10.41 10.25 -1.55
C GLN A 247 -10.44 11.65 -2.17
N PHE A 248 -9.30 12.32 -2.29
CA PHE A 248 -9.23 13.75 -2.65
C PHE A 248 -8.62 13.99 -4.04
N GLY A 249 -8.00 12.97 -4.61
CA GLY A 249 -7.39 13.06 -5.93
C GLY A 249 -6.51 11.87 -6.27
N ILE A 250 -6.13 11.81 -7.54
CA ILE A 250 -5.18 10.83 -8.09
C ILE A 250 -3.82 11.50 -8.22
N ILE A 251 -2.83 10.97 -7.51
CA ILE A 251 -1.44 11.46 -7.56
C ILE A 251 -0.82 11.02 -8.89
N THR A 252 -0.42 11.98 -9.72
CA THR A 252 0.21 11.71 -11.02
C THR A 252 1.71 11.97 -11.02
N ARG A 253 2.21 12.86 -10.12
CA ARG A 253 3.63 13.11 -9.90
C ARG A 253 3.87 13.37 -8.41
N ALA A 254 5.04 12.98 -7.91
CA ALA A 254 5.52 13.35 -6.59
C ALA A 254 7.01 13.76 -6.65
N ARG A 255 7.39 14.79 -5.89
CA ARG A 255 8.77 15.21 -5.66
C ARG A 255 9.26 14.62 -4.36
N ILE A 256 10.12 13.61 -4.46
CA ILE A 256 10.59 12.79 -3.36
C ILE A 256 11.97 13.23 -2.89
N VAL A 257 12.18 13.31 -1.58
CA VAL A 257 13.47 13.60 -0.94
C VAL A 257 14.47 12.49 -1.24
N LEU A 258 15.66 12.86 -1.67
CA LEU A 258 16.78 11.94 -1.84
C LEU A 258 17.95 12.31 -0.92
N ASP A 259 18.76 11.31 -0.60
CA ASP A 259 20.06 11.49 0.06
C ASP A 259 21.09 10.53 -0.56
N LYS A 260 22.36 10.66 -0.18
CA LYS A 260 23.44 9.78 -0.62
C LYS A 260 23.08 8.32 -0.31
N ALA A 261 23.10 7.49 -1.34
CA ALA A 261 22.82 6.06 -1.18
C ALA A 261 23.98 5.33 -0.50
N PRO A 262 23.75 4.52 0.54
CA PRO A 262 24.75 3.60 1.05
C PRO A 262 24.96 2.45 0.04
N THR A 263 26.14 1.82 0.08
CA THR A 263 26.43 0.69 -0.81
C THR A 263 26.16 -0.66 -0.16
N ARG A 264 26.32 -0.72 1.15
CA ARG A 264 26.28 -1.96 1.95
C ARG A 264 25.43 -1.84 3.20
N VAL A 265 25.04 -3.00 3.71
CA VAL A 265 24.17 -3.15 4.86
C VAL A 265 24.72 -4.20 5.82
N LYS A 266 24.91 -3.82 7.09
CA LYS A 266 25.12 -4.74 8.19
C LYS A 266 23.75 -5.09 8.76
N TRP A 267 23.27 -6.30 8.48
CA TRP A 267 21.95 -6.80 8.84
C TRP A 267 22.07 -7.80 9.98
N VAL A 268 21.37 -7.57 11.08
CA VAL A 268 21.50 -8.36 12.32
C VAL A 268 20.13 -8.76 12.83
N ARG A 269 20.00 -10.03 13.24
CA ARG A 269 18.83 -10.54 13.97
C ARG A 269 19.24 -11.11 15.32
N MET A 270 18.44 -10.79 16.34
CA MET A 270 18.65 -11.22 17.73
C MET A 270 17.35 -11.79 18.29
N LEU A 271 17.45 -12.89 19.05
CA LEU A 271 16.28 -13.56 19.60
C LEU A 271 16.07 -13.21 21.08
N TYR A 272 14.80 -13.09 21.45
CA TYR A 272 14.31 -12.81 22.81
C TYR A 272 13.24 -13.84 23.19
N ASP A 273 13.22 -14.22 24.46
CA ASP A 273 12.19 -15.04 25.12
C ASP A 273 11.22 -14.21 25.96
N ASP A 274 11.48 -12.92 26.13
CA ASP A 274 10.73 -11.98 26.94
C ASP A 274 10.34 -10.74 26.12
N PHE A 275 9.03 -10.52 25.96
CA PHE A 275 8.49 -9.42 25.16
C PHE A 275 8.83 -8.04 25.74
N SER A 276 8.85 -7.92 27.07
CA SER A 276 9.19 -6.65 27.73
C SER A 276 10.66 -6.27 27.50
N LYS A 277 11.58 -7.24 27.51
CA LYS A 277 12.99 -6.99 27.15
C LYS A 277 13.12 -6.61 25.68
N PHE A 278 12.42 -7.33 24.81
CA PHE A 278 12.41 -7.09 23.38
C PHE A 278 11.92 -5.66 23.03
N THR A 279 10.78 -5.23 23.57
CA THR A 279 10.26 -3.88 23.32
C THR A 279 11.11 -2.78 23.94
N LYS A 280 11.63 -2.97 25.15
CA LYS A 280 12.55 -2.00 25.78
C LYS A 280 13.83 -1.81 24.98
N ASP A 281 14.39 -2.88 24.44
CA ASP A 281 15.59 -2.79 23.61
C ASP A 281 15.28 -2.12 22.26
N GLN A 282 14.11 -2.38 21.64
CA GLN A 282 13.67 -1.65 20.46
C GLN A 282 13.52 -0.14 20.73
N GLU A 283 12.84 0.22 21.82
CA GLU A 283 12.65 1.62 22.22
C GLU A 283 13.98 2.32 22.52
N HIS A 284 14.91 1.63 23.18
CA HIS A 284 16.26 2.14 23.41
C HIS A 284 16.97 2.43 22.08
N LEU A 285 16.93 1.49 21.13
CA LEU A 285 17.63 1.61 19.85
C LEU A 285 17.08 2.75 19.00
N ILE A 286 15.76 2.95 18.93
CA ILE A 286 15.18 4.06 18.17
C ILE A 286 15.39 5.43 18.83
N SER A 287 15.73 5.48 20.12
CA SER A 287 16.03 6.72 20.84
C SER A 287 17.44 7.27 20.54
N ILE A 288 18.32 6.48 19.93
CA ILE A 288 19.69 6.88 19.57
C ILE A 288 19.67 7.69 18.29
N HIS A 289 19.61 9.00 18.40
CA HIS A 289 19.48 9.89 17.23
C HIS A 289 20.80 10.09 16.46
N HIS A 290 21.92 10.15 17.15
CA HIS A 290 23.24 10.38 16.54
C HIS A 290 24.00 9.07 16.38
N ASN A 291 24.49 8.76 15.19
CA ASN A 291 25.13 7.50 14.84
C ASN A 291 24.33 6.23 15.22
N GLY A 292 23.01 6.36 15.34
CA GLY A 292 22.10 5.24 15.61
C GLY A 292 21.92 4.32 14.40
N LEU A 293 20.97 3.42 14.54
CA LEU A 293 20.59 2.48 13.48
C LEU A 293 19.81 3.17 12.37
N ASP A 294 19.84 2.56 11.18
CA ASP A 294 19.11 3.04 10.02
C ASP A 294 17.75 2.32 9.85
N TYR A 295 17.62 1.15 10.47
CA TYR A 295 16.41 0.34 10.43
C TYR A 295 16.26 -0.47 11.72
N VAL A 296 15.06 -0.49 12.29
CA VAL A 296 14.68 -1.31 13.45
C VAL A 296 13.31 -1.92 13.20
N GLU A 297 13.24 -3.23 13.22
CA GLU A 297 12.01 -3.98 13.08
C GLU A 297 12.01 -5.17 14.04
N GLY A 298 10.92 -5.88 14.11
CA GLY A 298 10.84 -7.12 14.84
C GLY A 298 9.69 -7.99 14.35
N SER A 299 9.75 -9.25 14.70
CA SER A 299 8.72 -10.22 14.36
C SER A 299 8.55 -11.28 15.45
N LEU A 300 7.35 -11.85 15.52
CA LEU A 300 7.10 -13.05 16.28
C LEU A 300 7.66 -14.27 15.56
N MET A 301 8.19 -15.21 16.32
CA MET A 301 8.57 -16.55 15.85
C MET A 301 7.81 -17.58 16.68
N MET A 302 7.11 -18.47 16.01
CA MET A 302 6.29 -19.52 16.63
C MET A 302 6.68 -20.87 16.02
N GLU A 303 6.43 -21.96 16.73
CA GLU A 303 6.82 -23.31 16.32
C GLU A 303 6.26 -23.68 14.94
N GLN A 304 5.05 -23.23 14.60
CA GLN A 304 4.41 -23.50 13.31
C GLN A 304 4.83 -22.53 12.21
N SER A 305 5.47 -21.41 12.56
CA SER A 305 5.89 -20.42 11.58
C SER A 305 7.17 -20.84 10.87
N SER A 306 7.25 -20.59 9.57
CA SER A 306 8.53 -20.72 8.86
C SER A 306 9.55 -19.74 9.44
N LEU A 307 10.73 -20.23 9.80
CA LEU A 307 11.81 -19.39 10.34
C LEU A 307 12.37 -18.41 9.31
N ASN A 308 12.48 -18.88 8.06
CA ASN A 308 12.66 -18.03 6.90
C ASN A 308 11.28 -17.86 6.25
N ASN A 309 10.59 -16.79 6.62
CA ASN A 309 9.31 -16.47 6.02
C ASN A 309 9.50 -15.80 4.64
N TRP A 310 8.40 -15.59 3.91
CA TRP A 310 8.43 -15.02 2.57
C TRP A 310 9.06 -13.61 2.48
N ARG A 311 9.25 -12.92 3.60
CA ARG A 311 9.88 -11.59 3.60
C ARG A 311 11.40 -11.64 3.51
N SER A 312 12.05 -12.73 3.96
CA SER A 312 13.51 -12.80 3.91
C SER A 312 14.05 -14.20 4.16
N SER A 313 15.04 -14.62 3.38
CA SER A 313 15.82 -15.83 3.57
C SER A 313 17.09 -15.51 4.38
N PHE A 314 16.92 -15.12 5.65
CA PHE A 314 18.01 -14.66 6.48
C PHE A 314 18.81 -15.79 7.15
N PHE A 315 18.11 -16.78 7.72
CA PHE A 315 18.76 -17.83 8.51
C PHE A 315 19.28 -18.97 7.64
N SER A 316 20.54 -19.37 7.87
CA SER A 316 21.10 -20.59 7.26
C SER A 316 20.39 -21.84 7.80
N PRO A 317 20.45 -23.00 7.10
CA PRO A 317 19.85 -24.25 7.59
C PRO A 317 20.31 -24.65 9.00
N SER A 318 21.60 -24.49 9.32
CA SER A 318 22.14 -24.79 10.65
C SER A 318 21.58 -23.86 11.74
N ASN A 319 21.38 -22.59 11.41
CA ASN A 319 20.76 -21.64 12.33
C ASN A 319 19.26 -21.95 12.52
N GLN A 320 18.56 -22.35 11.46
CA GLN A 320 17.16 -22.77 11.56
C GLN A 320 16.97 -23.94 12.52
N THR A 321 17.81 -24.99 12.43
CA THR A 321 17.79 -26.14 13.34
C THR A 321 17.99 -25.71 14.78
N LYS A 322 18.97 -24.82 15.04
CA LYS A 322 19.25 -24.28 16.37
C LYS A 322 18.07 -23.49 16.94
N ILE A 323 17.43 -22.66 16.11
CA ILE A 323 16.27 -21.85 16.49
C ILE A 323 15.04 -22.73 16.73
N ALA A 324 14.79 -23.72 15.87
CA ALA A 324 13.68 -24.65 16.02
C ALA A 324 13.72 -25.41 17.37
N SER A 325 14.91 -25.88 17.78
CA SER A 325 15.09 -26.50 19.09
C SER A 325 14.79 -25.55 20.27
N LEU A 326 14.96 -24.23 20.09
CA LEU A 326 14.61 -23.23 21.11
C LEU A 326 13.10 -22.96 21.13
N LEU A 327 12.46 -22.87 19.93
CA LEU A 327 11.02 -22.64 19.80
C LEU A 327 10.18 -23.79 20.37
N SER A 328 10.62 -25.05 20.22
CA SER A 328 9.92 -26.20 20.80
C SER A 328 9.81 -26.16 22.34
N LYS A 329 10.70 -25.39 22.99
CA LYS A 329 10.68 -25.17 24.46
C LYS A 329 9.84 -23.96 24.86
N ASN A 330 9.86 -22.88 24.08
CA ASN A 330 9.29 -21.59 24.45
C ASN A 330 7.96 -21.28 23.75
N ARG A 331 7.55 -22.06 22.72
CA ARG A 331 6.34 -21.91 21.90
C ARG A 331 6.25 -20.57 21.12
N ILE A 332 6.67 -19.46 21.72
CA ILE A 332 6.72 -18.12 21.11
C ILE A 332 8.05 -17.44 21.50
N MET A 333 8.65 -16.77 20.56
CA MET A 333 9.84 -15.96 20.72
C MET A 333 9.73 -14.70 19.86
N TYR A 334 10.61 -13.74 20.12
CA TYR A 334 10.62 -12.44 19.44
C TYR A 334 11.96 -12.24 18.76
N CYS A 335 11.95 -11.89 17.49
CA CYS A 335 13.15 -11.63 16.70
C CYS A 335 13.29 -10.13 16.47
N LEU A 336 14.28 -9.51 17.08
CA LEU A 336 14.67 -8.13 16.80
C LEU A 336 15.54 -8.11 15.55
N GLU A 337 15.17 -7.28 14.59
CA GLU A 337 15.91 -7.04 13.35
C GLU A 337 16.43 -5.61 13.35
N ILE A 338 17.73 -5.45 13.18
CA ILE A 338 18.39 -4.15 13.12
C ILE A 338 19.31 -4.07 11.91
N VAL A 339 19.44 -2.85 11.39
CA VAL A 339 20.31 -2.58 10.25
C VAL A 339 21.12 -1.31 10.46
N LYS A 340 22.37 -1.37 10.06
CA LYS A 340 23.24 -0.22 9.92
C LYS A 340 23.76 -0.14 8.50
N TYR A 341 23.54 1.00 7.85
CA TYR A 341 24.05 1.29 6.51
C TYR A 341 25.51 1.72 6.57
N TYR A 342 26.28 1.36 5.56
CA TYR A 342 27.69 1.73 5.45
C TYR A 342 28.17 1.74 3.99
N ASP A 343 29.30 2.36 3.76
CA ASP A 343 30.03 2.38 2.49
C ASP A 343 31.52 2.02 2.71
N ASP A 344 32.34 2.09 1.67
CA ASP A 344 33.74 1.75 1.76
C ASP A 344 34.54 2.69 2.69
N GLN A 345 34.05 3.92 2.95
CA GLN A 345 34.72 4.89 3.84
C GLN A 345 34.64 4.49 5.30
N ASN A 346 33.51 3.87 5.72
CA ASN A 346 33.27 3.45 7.11
C ASN A 346 33.25 1.93 7.31
N ALA A 347 33.62 1.17 6.29
CA ALA A 347 33.65 -0.30 6.35
C ALA A 347 34.54 -0.84 7.49
N ASN A 348 35.60 -0.14 7.85
CA ASN A 348 36.53 -0.53 8.91
C ASN A 348 35.99 -0.27 10.34
N THR A 349 35.02 0.65 10.51
CA THR A 349 34.50 1.05 11.82
C THR A 349 33.14 0.44 12.13
N ILE A 350 32.41 -0.02 11.11
CA ILE A 350 31.02 -0.45 11.21
C ILE A 350 30.77 -1.55 12.26
N ASP A 351 31.70 -2.50 12.39
CA ASP A 351 31.57 -3.59 13.37
C ASP A 351 31.73 -3.10 14.79
N GLU A 352 32.63 -2.13 15.06
CA GLU A 352 32.79 -1.53 16.38
C GLU A 352 31.64 -0.58 16.71
N GLU A 353 31.11 0.15 15.73
CA GLU A 353 29.90 0.95 15.90
C GLU A 353 28.69 0.08 16.26
N LEU A 354 28.47 -0.99 15.52
CA LEU A 354 27.40 -1.95 15.79
C LEU A 354 27.55 -2.59 17.18
N LYS A 355 28.78 -2.97 17.55
CA LYS A 355 29.07 -3.56 18.87
C LYS A 355 28.72 -2.58 20.01
N LYS A 356 28.96 -1.27 19.82
CA LYS A 356 28.55 -0.24 20.78
C LYS A 356 27.03 -0.13 20.88
N LEU A 357 26.32 -0.15 19.75
CA LEU A 357 24.86 -0.04 19.68
C LEU A 357 24.15 -1.23 20.32
N VAL A 358 24.68 -2.46 20.18
CA VAL A 358 24.08 -3.66 20.75
C VAL A 358 24.55 -3.96 22.17
N LYS A 359 25.50 -3.17 22.73
CA LYS A 359 26.01 -3.35 24.09
C LYS A 359 24.91 -3.14 25.11
N GLY A 360 24.70 -4.12 25.97
CA GLY A 360 23.71 -4.04 27.05
C GLY A 360 22.29 -4.50 26.66
N LEU A 361 22.04 -4.81 25.40
CA LEU A 361 20.77 -5.40 24.98
C LEU A 361 20.56 -6.77 25.64
N LYS A 362 19.29 -7.15 25.84
CA LYS A 362 18.88 -8.31 26.66
C LYS A 362 18.48 -9.54 25.83
N TYR A 363 19.00 -9.67 24.60
CA TYR A 363 18.76 -10.85 23.75
C TYR A 363 19.42 -12.11 24.32
N LEU A 364 18.96 -13.28 23.86
CA LEU A 364 19.48 -14.58 24.30
C LEU A 364 20.92 -14.78 23.87
N GLY A 365 21.79 -15.12 24.80
CA GLY A 365 23.21 -15.39 24.56
C GLY A 365 23.41 -16.47 23.49
N GLY A 366 24.24 -16.18 22.48
CA GLY A 366 24.49 -17.07 21.36
C GLY A 366 23.44 -17.07 20.25
N PHE A 367 22.43 -16.20 20.31
CA PHE A 367 21.37 -16.04 19.30
C PHE A 367 21.37 -14.65 18.64
N MET A 368 22.55 -14.15 18.34
CA MET A 368 22.76 -13.02 17.46
C MET A 368 23.31 -13.53 16.13
N PHE A 369 22.67 -13.20 15.04
CA PHE A 369 23.03 -13.59 13.68
C PHE A 369 23.29 -12.37 12.84
N LYS A 370 24.35 -12.38 12.04
CA LYS A 370 24.77 -11.24 11.22
C LYS A 370 24.89 -11.64 9.75
N LYS A 371 24.51 -10.71 8.89
CA LYS A 371 24.64 -10.85 7.43
C LYS A 371 25.13 -9.52 6.84
N ASN A 372 26.05 -9.58 5.89
CA ASN A 372 26.44 -8.42 5.09
C ASN A 372 25.83 -8.59 3.70
N VAL A 373 25.10 -7.59 3.25
CA VAL A 373 24.46 -7.61 1.94
C VAL A 373 24.62 -6.25 1.28
N SER A 374 24.34 -6.15 -0.02
CA SER A 374 24.25 -4.86 -0.69
C SER A 374 23.00 -4.10 -0.21
N PHE A 375 22.99 -2.78 -0.37
CA PHE A 375 21.82 -1.95 -0.06
C PHE A 375 20.59 -2.38 -0.87
N VAL A 376 20.77 -2.66 -2.16
CA VAL A 376 19.68 -3.15 -3.04
C VAL A 376 19.16 -4.50 -2.58
N GLU A 377 20.05 -5.46 -2.24
CA GLU A 377 19.62 -6.78 -1.74
C GLU A 377 18.76 -6.67 -0.47
N PHE A 378 19.15 -5.79 0.45
CA PHE A 378 18.36 -5.55 1.66
C PHE A 378 16.99 -4.93 1.36
N LEU A 379 16.94 -3.86 0.58
CA LEU A 379 15.68 -3.20 0.24
C LEU A 379 14.75 -4.11 -0.56
N ASN A 380 15.29 -4.92 -1.47
CA ASN A 380 14.52 -5.82 -2.33
C ASN A 380 14.35 -7.24 -1.76
N ARG A 381 14.59 -7.44 -0.45
CA ARG A 381 14.57 -8.75 0.21
C ARG A 381 13.24 -9.51 0.10
N VAL A 382 12.13 -8.77 0.08
CA VAL A 382 10.78 -9.36 -0.01
C VAL A 382 10.55 -10.01 -1.40
N ARG A 383 11.14 -9.44 -2.46
CA ARG A 383 10.99 -9.98 -3.83
C ARG A 383 11.52 -11.42 -3.96
N SER A 384 12.60 -11.73 -3.26
CA SER A 384 13.15 -13.12 -3.27
C SER A 384 12.13 -14.13 -2.71
N GLY A 385 11.44 -13.76 -1.62
CA GLY A 385 10.37 -14.59 -1.04
C GLY A 385 9.13 -14.66 -1.92
N GLU A 386 8.75 -13.58 -2.57
CA GLU A 386 7.67 -13.55 -3.56
C GLU A 386 7.94 -14.53 -4.70
N LEU A 387 9.11 -14.48 -5.32
CA LEU A 387 9.49 -15.38 -6.42
C LEU A 387 9.48 -16.84 -5.98
N GLU A 388 9.93 -17.14 -4.77
CA GLU A 388 9.85 -18.48 -4.19
C GLU A 388 8.40 -18.93 -4.03
N LEU A 389 7.51 -18.09 -3.50
CA LEU A 389 6.08 -18.42 -3.33
C LEU A 389 5.36 -18.52 -4.68
N GLN A 390 5.68 -17.67 -5.65
CA GLN A 390 5.16 -17.79 -7.02
C GLN A 390 5.49 -19.14 -7.64
N SER A 391 6.75 -19.60 -7.50
CA SER A 391 7.18 -20.91 -8.02
C SER A 391 6.45 -22.10 -7.38
N LYS A 392 5.89 -21.91 -6.17
CA LYS A 392 5.11 -22.90 -5.42
C LYS A 392 3.58 -22.72 -5.58
N GLY A 393 3.12 -21.73 -6.35
CA GLY A 393 1.70 -21.37 -6.47
C GLY A 393 1.09 -20.82 -5.16
N MET A 394 1.91 -20.31 -4.25
CA MET A 394 1.49 -19.85 -2.92
C MET A 394 1.49 -18.32 -2.78
N TRP A 395 1.84 -17.59 -3.84
CA TRP A 395 1.75 -16.13 -3.85
C TRP A 395 0.36 -15.62 -4.23
N ASP A 396 -0.27 -16.30 -5.17
CA ASP A 396 -1.56 -15.92 -5.74
C ASP A 396 -2.75 -16.52 -4.95
N VAL A 397 -2.70 -16.41 -3.63
CA VAL A 397 -3.67 -16.94 -2.65
C VAL A 397 -4.33 -15.80 -1.86
N PRO A 398 -5.42 -16.05 -1.09
CA PRO A 398 -6.00 -15.00 -0.24
C PRO A 398 -5.06 -14.56 0.89
N HIS A 399 -5.03 -13.23 1.13
CA HIS A 399 -4.18 -12.58 2.13
C HIS A 399 -5.02 -11.79 3.14
N PRO A 400 -5.55 -12.42 4.19
CA PRO A 400 -6.32 -11.73 5.22
C PRO A 400 -5.39 -10.96 6.18
N TRP A 401 -4.81 -9.87 5.66
CA TRP A 401 -3.91 -9.02 6.44
C TRP A 401 -4.67 -8.11 7.38
N LEU A 402 -4.09 -7.92 8.57
CA LEU A 402 -4.46 -6.89 9.52
C LEU A 402 -3.21 -6.10 9.92
N ASN A 403 -3.25 -4.77 9.74
CA ASN A 403 -2.16 -3.89 10.12
C ASN A 403 -2.66 -2.86 11.13
N LEU A 404 -1.98 -2.76 12.26
CA LEU A 404 -2.38 -1.92 13.37
C LEU A 404 -1.24 -0.98 13.80
N PHE A 405 -1.61 0.21 14.23
CA PHE A 405 -0.79 1.07 15.06
C PHE A 405 -1.28 0.93 16.50
N VAL A 406 -0.40 0.40 17.37
CA VAL A 406 -0.71 0.13 18.78
C VAL A 406 0.02 1.15 19.64
N PRO A 407 -0.67 1.91 20.51
CA PRO A 407 -0.02 2.84 21.45
C PRO A 407 1.05 2.12 22.29
N LYS A 408 2.17 2.78 22.57
CA LYS A 408 3.25 2.22 23.41
C LYS A 408 2.73 1.76 24.78
N SER A 409 1.85 2.53 25.41
CA SER A 409 1.26 2.19 26.71
C SER A 409 0.46 0.89 26.68
N SER A 410 -0.07 0.50 25.51
CA SER A 410 -0.90 -0.69 25.32
C SER A 410 -0.13 -1.93 24.85
N ILE A 411 1.15 -1.81 24.42
CA ILE A 411 1.84 -2.89 23.69
C ILE A 411 2.06 -4.16 24.54
N LEU A 412 2.33 -4.03 25.84
CA LEU A 412 2.50 -5.18 26.73
C LEU A 412 1.17 -5.91 26.98
N HIS A 413 0.08 -5.15 27.13
CA HIS A 413 -1.27 -5.72 27.23
C HIS A 413 -1.66 -6.39 25.91
N PHE A 414 -1.40 -5.75 24.78
CA PHE A 414 -1.61 -6.31 23.45
C PHE A 414 -0.87 -7.63 23.27
N ASN A 415 0.39 -7.72 23.68
CA ASN A 415 1.13 -8.99 23.63
C ASN A 415 0.44 -10.09 24.45
N ALA A 416 0.08 -9.80 25.69
CA ALA A 416 -0.52 -10.81 26.58
C ALA A 416 -1.87 -11.33 26.02
N ALA A 417 -2.73 -10.42 25.58
CA ALA A 417 -4.06 -10.78 25.13
C ALA A 417 -4.09 -11.26 23.67
N VAL A 418 -3.36 -10.60 22.76
CA VAL A 418 -3.43 -10.91 21.33
C VAL A 418 -2.41 -11.98 20.95
N PHE A 419 -1.12 -11.78 21.20
CA PHE A 419 -0.11 -12.72 20.73
C PHE A 419 -0.13 -14.04 21.54
N VAL A 420 -0.27 -13.95 22.87
CA VAL A 420 -0.25 -15.14 23.74
C VAL A 420 -1.63 -15.78 23.86
N ASP A 421 -2.68 -15.00 24.15
CA ASP A 421 -4.00 -15.60 24.40
C ASP A 421 -4.77 -15.90 23.09
N ILE A 422 -4.85 -14.98 22.12
CA ILE A 422 -5.58 -15.26 20.88
C ILE A 422 -4.74 -16.10 19.91
N ILE A 423 -3.60 -15.58 19.44
CA ILE A 423 -2.82 -16.20 18.36
C ILE A 423 -2.22 -17.53 18.78
N LEU A 424 -1.47 -17.56 19.90
CA LEU A 424 -0.79 -18.78 20.34
C LEU A 424 -1.76 -19.87 20.77
N ARG A 425 -2.89 -19.51 21.42
CA ARG A 425 -3.96 -20.45 21.82
C ARG A 425 -4.65 -21.07 20.61
N GLN A 426 -4.98 -20.27 19.61
CA GLN A 426 -5.64 -20.77 18.40
C GLN A 426 -4.69 -21.55 17.50
N ASN A 427 -3.38 -21.31 17.64
CA ASN A 427 -2.34 -22.01 16.88
C ASN A 427 -2.52 -21.91 15.36
N LYS A 428 -2.99 -20.73 14.89
CA LYS A 428 -3.29 -20.45 13.48
C LYS A 428 -2.54 -19.22 13.05
N THR A 429 -1.42 -19.43 12.38
CA THR A 429 -0.65 -18.35 11.76
C THR A 429 0.04 -18.88 10.51
N THR A 430 -0.16 -18.21 9.40
CA THR A 430 0.26 -18.65 8.06
C THR A 430 1.17 -17.63 7.39
N GLY A 431 1.68 -16.67 8.15
CA GLY A 431 2.57 -15.63 7.66
C GLY A 431 3.31 -14.92 8.78
N PRO A 432 4.18 -13.95 8.46
CA PRO A 432 4.90 -13.20 9.46
C PRO A 432 3.98 -12.29 10.26
N ILE A 433 4.28 -12.17 11.56
CA ILE A 433 3.68 -11.16 12.43
C ILE A 433 4.79 -10.18 12.80
N LEU A 434 4.64 -8.91 12.39
CA LEU A 434 5.61 -7.85 12.58
C LEU A 434 5.27 -7.04 13.82
N VAL A 435 6.30 -6.57 14.54
CA VAL A 435 6.15 -5.69 15.70
C VAL A 435 7.35 -4.76 15.79
N TYR A 436 7.18 -3.47 15.52
CA TYR A 436 8.27 -2.50 15.64
C TYR A 436 7.78 -1.11 16.00
N PRO A 437 8.57 -0.37 16.81
CA PRO A 437 8.20 0.97 17.24
C PRO A 437 8.50 2.03 16.18
N THR A 438 7.72 3.10 16.21
CA THR A 438 7.93 4.30 15.38
C THR A 438 7.71 5.56 16.21
N SER A 439 8.16 6.70 15.71
CA SER A 439 8.05 8.00 16.38
C SER A 439 6.98 8.88 15.72
N ARG A 440 5.99 9.33 16.50
CA ARG A 440 4.98 10.30 16.08
C ARG A 440 5.59 11.62 15.58
N LYS A 441 6.71 12.06 16.15
CA LYS A 441 7.40 13.31 15.75
C LYS A 441 7.82 13.37 14.29
N ARG A 442 7.80 12.22 13.60
CA ARG A 442 8.12 12.10 12.17
C ARG A 442 6.89 12.20 11.26
N TRP A 443 5.72 12.37 11.83
CA TRP A 443 4.45 12.54 11.10
C TRP A 443 3.95 13.97 11.25
N ASP A 444 3.38 14.52 10.18
CA ASP A 444 2.71 15.83 10.24
C ASP A 444 1.21 15.61 10.52
N ASP A 445 0.71 16.20 11.58
CA ASP A 445 -0.70 16.02 12.00
C ASP A 445 -1.72 16.59 11.00
N ARG A 446 -1.29 17.46 10.07
CA ARG A 446 -2.14 18.00 8.99
C ARG A 446 -2.45 16.95 7.93
N MET A 447 -1.60 15.91 7.77
CA MET A 447 -1.84 14.79 6.86
C MET A 447 -3.09 14.02 7.25
N SER A 448 -3.73 13.36 6.27
CA SER A 448 -4.94 12.59 6.50
C SER A 448 -4.70 11.27 7.24
N ALA A 449 -3.50 10.72 7.16
CA ALA A 449 -3.13 9.48 7.85
C ALA A 449 -3.44 9.56 9.36
N THR A 450 -4.02 8.49 9.90
CA THR A 450 -4.45 8.42 11.30
C THR A 450 -3.52 7.52 12.09
N ILE A 451 -2.95 8.06 13.18
CA ILE A 451 -1.99 7.39 14.06
C ILE A 451 -2.37 7.60 15.54
N PRO A 452 -1.87 6.78 16.49
CA PRO A 452 -2.04 7.03 17.91
C PRO A 452 -1.48 8.38 18.36
N GLU A 453 -2.01 8.93 19.45
CA GLU A 453 -1.60 10.24 19.97
C GLU A 453 -0.28 10.20 20.76
N GLU A 454 0.23 9.03 21.11
CA GLU A 454 1.48 8.86 21.87
C GLU A 454 2.72 9.15 21.02
N GLU A 455 3.79 9.65 21.64
CA GLU A 455 5.07 9.96 20.97
C GLU A 455 5.69 8.73 20.28
N THR A 456 5.54 7.56 20.91
CA THR A 456 5.96 6.27 20.38
C THR A 456 4.75 5.36 20.27
N PHE A 457 4.60 4.71 19.13
CA PHE A 457 3.61 3.65 18.91
C PHE A 457 4.23 2.53 18.08
N TYR A 458 3.60 1.37 18.11
CA TYR A 458 4.09 0.18 17.42
C TYR A 458 3.30 -0.08 16.15
N CYS A 459 4.02 -0.37 15.06
CA CYS A 459 3.44 -1.00 13.88
C CYS A 459 3.35 -2.50 14.15
N VAL A 460 2.15 -3.06 14.04
CA VAL A 460 1.89 -4.51 14.17
C VAL A 460 1.22 -4.97 12.89
N GLY A 461 1.82 -5.94 12.20
CA GLY A 461 1.30 -6.46 10.93
C GLY A 461 1.10 -7.98 11.01
N PHE A 462 -0.14 -8.44 10.86
CA PHE A 462 -0.49 -9.84 10.65
C PHE A 462 -0.57 -10.09 9.15
N LEU A 463 0.49 -10.67 8.56
CA LEU A 463 0.63 -10.79 7.11
C LEU A 463 0.35 -12.23 6.65
N HIS A 464 -0.86 -12.70 6.94
CA HIS A 464 -1.29 -14.06 6.65
C HIS A 464 -1.44 -14.32 5.13
N SER A 465 -1.14 -15.57 4.74
CA SER A 465 -1.42 -16.10 3.41
C SER A 465 -2.16 -17.42 3.60
N SER A 466 -3.36 -17.56 3.05
CA SER A 466 -4.17 -18.75 3.26
C SER A 466 -4.11 -19.71 2.07
N SER A 467 -4.18 -21.01 2.33
CA SER A 467 -4.20 -22.05 1.30
C SER A 467 -5.54 -22.15 0.55
N GLY A 468 -6.59 -21.44 1.03
CA GLY A 468 -7.92 -21.46 0.43
C GLY A 468 -8.95 -20.66 1.23
N TYR A 469 -10.18 -20.65 0.71
CA TYR A 469 -11.26 -19.82 1.25
C TYR A 469 -11.62 -20.11 2.72
N ASN A 470 -11.66 -21.39 3.14
CA ASN A 470 -12.01 -21.75 4.52
C ASN A 470 -10.94 -21.28 5.51
N GLU A 471 -9.66 -21.45 5.19
CA GLU A 471 -8.57 -20.94 6.03
C GLU A 471 -8.54 -19.42 6.04
N CYS A 472 -8.78 -18.79 4.89
CA CYS A 472 -8.91 -17.34 4.80
C CYS A 472 -9.99 -16.80 5.75
N LYS A 473 -11.17 -17.43 5.75
CA LYS A 473 -12.27 -17.05 6.66
C LYS A 473 -11.87 -17.19 8.12
N ILE A 474 -11.22 -18.27 8.50
CA ILE A 474 -10.78 -18.50 9.89
C ILE A 474 -9.79 -17.41 10.33
N LEU A 475 -8.85 -17.03 9.46
CA LEU A 475 -7.87 -15.99 9.76
C LEU A 475 -8.50 -14.58 9.77
N ASP A 476 -9.51 -14.37 8.93
CA ASP A 476 -10.27 -13.12 8.92
C ASP A 476 -11.16 -12.98 10.16
N ASP A 477 -11.81 -14.05 10.59
CA ASP A 477 -12.56 -14.11 11.86
C ASP A 477 -11.63 -13.87 13.07
N GLN A 478 -10.37 -14.36 13.02
CA GLN A 478 -9.35 -14.07 14.03
C GLN A 478 -8.98 -12.57 14.05
N ASN A 479 -8.87 -11.93 12.88
CA ASN A 479 -8.62 -10.49 12.79
C ASN A 479 -9.77 -9.68 13.41
N GLU A 480 -11.01 -10.06 13.15
CA GLU A 480 -12.18 -9.43 13.77
C GLU A 480 -12.18 -9.62 15.31
N GLU A 481 -11.85 -10.81 15.82
CA GLU A 481 -11.71 -11.07 17.27
C GLU A 481 -10.65 -10.15 17.90
N ILE A 482 -9.53 -9.92 17.21
CA ILE A 482 -8.48 -9.00 17.68
C ILE A 482 -9.00 -7.56 17.75
N LEU A 483 -9.70 -7.10 16.71
CA LEU A 483 -10.26 -5.75 16.65
C LEU A 483 -11.33 -5.54 17.72
N ASP A 484 -12.26 -6.48 17.86
CA ASP A 484 -13.31 -6.46 18.87
C ASP A 484 -12.74 -6.44 20.29
N TYR A 485 -11.71 -7.25 20.54
CA TYR A 485 -11.02 -7.24 21.83
C TYR A 485 -10.40 -5.88 22.11
N CYS A 486 -9.62 -5.34 21.15
CA CYS A 486 -8.97 -4.04 21.31
C CYS A 486 -9.98 -2.93 21.59
N ASP A 487 -11.12 -2.95 20.91
CA ASP A 487 -12.20 -2.00 21.10
C ASP A 487 -12.85 -2.12 22.47
N LYS A 488 -13.21 -3.34 22.87
CA LYS A 488 -13.87 -3.66 24.13
C LYS A 488 -13.04 -3.23 25.36
N VAL A 489 -11.73 -3.40 25.31
CA VAL A 489 -10.84 -3.05 26.44
C VAL A 489 -10.19 -1.68 26.30
N GLY A 490 -10.47 -0.94 25.24
CA GLY A 490 -10.01 0.44 25.03
C GLY A 490 -8.51 0.58 24.73
N LEU A 491 -7.90 -0.34 23.97
CA LEU A 491 -6.48 -0.24 23.60
C LEU A 491 -6.17 0.90 22.61
N ASN A 492 -7.17 1.58 22.08
CA ASN A 492 -7.04 2.75 21.20
C ASN A 492 -6.15 2.51 19.97
N VAL A 493 -6.16 1.30 19.43
CA VAL A 493 -5.42 0.97 18.20
C VAL A 493 -5.99 1.72 17.01
N LYS A 494 -5.15 1.95 15.98
CA LYS A 494 -5.58 2.48 14.67
C LYS A 494 -5.23 1.47 13.59
N GLN A 495 -6.14 1.22 12.65
CA GLN A 495 -5.80 0.41 11.49
C GLN A 495 -4.91 1.18 10.52
N TYR A 496 -3.87 0.55 10.01
CA TYR A 496 -3.15 0.94 8.81
C TYR A 496 -3.68 0.08 7.65
N LEU A 497 -3.90 0.64 6.47
CA LEU A 497 -4.73 0.08 5.41
C LEU A 497 -6.16 -0.22 5.91
N PRO A 498 -6.83 0.78 6.47
CA PRO A 498 -8.07 0.57 7.20
C PRO A 498 -9.20 0.08 6.30
N HIS A 499 -10.08 -0.69 6.88
CA HIS A 499 -11.35 -1.08 6.28
C HIS A 499 -12.40 -1.15 7.37
N TYR A 500 -13.54 -0.55 7.14
CA TYR A 500 -14.66 -0.54 8.07
C TYR A 500 -15.96 -0.77 7.32
N LYS A 501 -16.98 -1.24 8.04
CA LYS A 501 -18.28 -1.61 7.48
C LYS A 501 -19.29 -0.47 7.57
N THR A 502 -19.10 0.44 8.52
CA THR A 502 -20.05 1.52 8.81
C THR A 502 -19.37 2.90 8.84
N LYS A 503 -20.17 3.94 8.64
CA LYS A 503 -19.71 5.32 8.72
C LYS A 503 -19.26 5.69 10.14
N GLU A 504 -19.92 5.15 11.15
CA GLU A 504 -19.59 5.38 12.57
C GLU A 504 -18.20 4.85 12.91
N GLU A 505 -17.82 3.69 12.38
CA GLU A 505 -16.47 3.14 12.53
C GLU A 505 -15.42 4.03 11.86
N TRP A 506 -15.72 4.57 10.66
CA TRP A 506 -14.85 5.55 9.99
C TRP A 506 -14.69 6.84 10.79
N ILE A 507 -15.78 7.38 11.34
CA ILE A 507 -15.76 8.55 12.23
C ILE A 507 -14.87 8.26 13.44
N LYS A 508 -15.01 7.10 14.07
CA LYS A 508 -14.18 6.65 15.20
C LYS A 508 -12.71 6.50 14.81
N HIS A 509 -12.43 5.95 13.63
CA HIS A 509 -11.06 5.81 13.12
C HIS A 509 -10.38 7.17 12.96
N PHE A 510 -11.00 8.09 12.22
CA PHE A 510 -10.43 9.42 11.99
C PHE A 510 -10.47 10.30 13.24
N GLY A 511 -11.43 10.10 14.14
CA GLY A 511 -11.57 10.87 15.39
C GLY A 511 -11.57 12.37 15.14
N LYS A 512 -10.64 13.11 15.72
CA LYS A 512 -10.51 14.57 15.56
C LYS A 512 -10.32 15.02 14.11
N LYS A 513 -9.81 14.16 13.23
CA LYS A 513 -9.57 14.47 11.82
C LYS A 513 -10.82 14.33 10.94
N TRP A 514 -11.91 13.73 11.43
CA TRP A 514 -13.08 13.44 10.60
C TRP A 514 -13.65 14.68 9.92
N ASN A 515 -13.84 15.76 10.67
CA ASN A 515 -14.44 16.98 10.12
C ASN A 515 -13.61 17.57 8.98
N ILE A 516 -12.29 17.66 9.15
CA ILE A 516 -11.41 18.18 8.08
C ILE A 516 -11.33 17.18 6.90
N PHE A 517 -11.39 15.88 7.16
CA PHE A 517 -11.42 14.86 6.12
C PHE A 517 -12.68 14.97 5.27
N GLN A 518 -13.84 15.18 5.89
CA GLN A 518 -15.11 15.41 5.20
C GLN A 518 -15.09 16.74 4.41
N GLN A 519 -14.64 17.84 5.01
CA GLN A 519 -14.51 19.13 4.32
C GLN A 519 -13.60 19.03 3.07
N ARG A 520 -12.48 18.33 3.17
CA ARG A 520 -11.60 18.07 2.04
C ARG A 520 -12.29 17.26 0.93
N LYS A 521 -13.12 16.28 1.29
CA LYS A 521 -13.91 15.53 0.31
C LYS A 521 -14.89 16.42 -0.43
N GLU A 522 -15.64 17.25 0.31
CA GLU A 522 -16.58 18.23 -0.26
C GLU A 522 -15.87 19.26 -1.15
N LEU A 523 -14.64 19.65 -0.81
CA LEU A 523 -13.87 20.63 -1.58
C LEU A 523 -13.29 20.03 -2.87
N PHE A 524 -12.68 18.84 -2.78
CA PHE A 524 -11.88 18.26 -3.88
C PHE A 524 -12.62 17.20 -4.69
N ASP A 525 -13.63 16.56 -4.13
CA ASP A 525 -14.47 15.57 -4.81
C ASP A 525 -15.93 15.63 -4.35
N PRO A 526 -16.62 16.77 -4.62
CA PRO A 526 -17.97 17.02 -4.10
C PRO A 526 -19.03 16.05 -4.65
N LYS A 527 -18.76 15.36 -5.75
CA LYS A 527 -19.66 14.35 -6.33
C LYS A 527 -19.32 12.92 -5.94
N MET A 528 -18.38 12.71 -4.99
CA MET A 528 -17.97 11.40 -4.45
C MET A 528 -17.54 10.39 -5.53
N ILE A 529 -16.84 10.86 -6.56
CA ILE A 529 -16.43 10.07 -7.73
C ILE A 529 -15.30 9.11 -7.39
N LEU A 530 -14.30 9.58 -6.60
CA LEU A 530 -13.02 8.91 -6.44
C LEU A 530 -13.01 7.85 -5.33
N SER A 531 -12.31 6.74 -5.61
CA SER A 531 -11.96 5.67 -4.66
C SER A 531 -13.15 5.08 -3.88
N PRO A 532 -14.23 4.66 -4.56
CA PRO A 532 -15.42 4.10 -3.92
C PRO A 532 -15.13 2.80 -3.17
N GLY A 533 -14.08 2.06 -3.55
CA GLY A 533 -13.67 0.81 -2.92
C GLY A 533 -13.21 0.96 -1.47
N GLN A 534 -12.90 2.17 -1.01
CA GLN A 534 -12.61 2.45 0.40
C GLN A 534 -13.86 2.45 1.28
N ARG A 535 -15.06 2.67 0.73
CA ARG A 535 -16.35 2.65 1.43
C ARG A 535 -16.43 3.64 2.60
N ILE A 536 -15.85 4.83 2.45
CA ILE A 536 -15.84 5.87 3.50
C ILE A 536 -17.11 6.72 3.44
N PHE A 537 -17.55 7.07 2.23
CA PHE A 537 -18.66 7.98 1.97
C PHE A 537 -19.83 7.33 1.21
N ASN A 538 -19.75 6.04 0.91
CA ASN A 538 -20.75 5.32 0.09
C ASN A 538 -21.68 4.49 0.97
#